data_be14329f49be04248e1921124cdc79ad
#
_entry.id   be14329f49be04248e1921124cdc79ad
#
_cell.length_a   1.000
_cell.length_b   1.000
_cell.length_c   1.000
_cell.angle_alpha   90.00
_cell.angle_beta   90.00
_cell.angle_gamma   90.00
#
_symmetry.space_group_name_H-M   'P 1'
#
loop_
_entity.id
_entity.type
_entity.pdbx_description
1 polymer ?
#
loop_
_entity_poly.entity_id
_entity_poly.type
_entity_poly.pdbx_seq_one_letter_code
_entity_poly.pdbx_strand_id
1 'polypeptide(L)'
;LLCLVVQLAHGTEISAENILFVDNTVLRTEKPDDALFNLREDAEFHVPADFETGVCEAIEQGSTELLQHRLLQPSQGKVGAMSSNPLQQQKYAFISFATLLTRAAIRGGLPGETAFNLSDVYCQRADAQLEITTIQKLTYTMAVDFCRRVADTKNSGAQNPAVKSCINYISEHLHDDLRLEELSRRCGLCSRSLSIKFKAEMGMGIPEYIHREKLREARYLLDYTDYTLAEIAGFLNYPTQSYFTQIFKKYQGCTPQQYRSRLHGTL
;
A
#
# COMPACT_ATOMS: atom_id res chain seq x y z
N LEU A 1 -15.89 0.69 -23.22
CA LEU A 1 -15.52 1.26 -21.94
C LEU A 1 -13.99 1.42 -21.83
N LEU A 2 -13.18 0.39 -22.15
CA LEU A 2 -11.70 0.45 -22.07
C LEU A 2 -11.16 1.54 -23.00
N CYS A 3 -11.67 1.67 -24.23
CA CYS A 3 -11.29 2.71 -25.18
C CYS A 3 -11.57 4.12 -24.67
N LEU A 4 -12.71 4.32 -24.00
CA LEU A 4 -13.10 5.61 -23.43
C LEU A 4 -12.16 6.00 -22.27
N VAL A 5 -11.75 5.03 -21.47
CA VAL A 5 -10.81 5.25 -20.35
C VAL A 5 -9.42 5.63 -20.86
N VAL A 6 -8.92 4.96 -21.91
CA VAL A 6 -7.61 5.29 -22.52
C VAL A 6 -7.65 6.63 -23.22
N GLN A 7 -8.73 6.95 -23.94
CA GLN A 7 -8.92 8.24 -24.60
C GLN A 7 -8.97 9.41 -23.62
N LEU A 8 -9.67 9.22 -22.48
CA LEU A 8 -9.73 10.22 -21.41
C LEU A 8 -8.40 10.38 -20.66
N ALA A 9 -7.58 9.32 -20.55
CA ALA A 9 -6.31 9.35 -19.84
C ALA A 9 -5.16 9.92 -20.67
N HIS A 10 -5.16 9.70 -21.99
CA HIS A 10 -4.02 10.04 -22.86
C HIS A 10 -4.33 11.00 -24.00
N GLY A 11 -5.57 11.40 -24.19
CA GLY A 11 -5.97 12.36 -25.24
C GLY A 11 -5.75 11.87 -26.68
N THR A 12 -5.49 10.57 -26.87
CA THR A 12 -5.26 9.95 -28.18
C THR A 12 -6.53 9.27 -28.69
N GLU A 13 -6.93 9.58 -29.91
CA GLU A 13 -7.98 8.82 -30.59
C GLU A 13 -7.49 7.41 -30.91
N ILE A 14 -8.11 6.42 -30.31
CA ILE A 14 -7.88 5.00 -30.63
C ILE A 14 -8.93 4.59 -31.65
N SER A 15 -8.50 4.30 -32.87
CA SER A 15 -9.35 3.69 -33.88
C SER A 15 -9.80 2.29 -33.43
N ALA A 16 -11.06 1.95 -33.68
CA ALA A 16 -11.61 0.64 -33.39
C ALA A 16 -10.83 -0.52 -34.06
N GLU A 17 -10.09 -0.22 -35.12
CA GLU A 17 -9.24 -1.19 -35.85
C GLU A 17 -7.96 -1.58 -35.08
N ASN A 18 -7.54 -0.78 -34.12
CA ASN A 18 -6.36 -1.04 -33.28
C ASN A 18 -6.71 -1.84 -32.00
N ILE A 19 -7.98 -2.20 -31.81
CA ILE A 19 -8.39 -3.05 -30.71
C ILE A 19 -8.22 -4.50 -31.14
N LEU A 20 -7.28 -5.20 -30.55
CA LEU A 20 -7.22 -6.66 -30.63
C LEU A 20 -8.49 -7.23 -29.99
N PHE A 21 -9.50 -7.55 -30.83
CA PHE A 21 -10.58 -8.41 -30.40
C PHE A 21 -9.99 -9.79 -30.15
N VAL A 22 -9.87 -10.15 -28.87
CA VAL A 22 -9.63 -11.56 -28.52
C VAL A 22 -10.76 -12.36 -29.13
N ASP A 23 -10.40 -13.30 -29.99
CA ASP A 23 -11.35 -14.14 -30.70
C ASP A 23 -12.35 -14.74 -29.71
N ASN A 24 -13.63 -14.44 -29.88
CA ASN A 24 -14.74 -14.89 -29.01
C ASN A 24 -14.87 -16.44 -28.95
N THR A 25 -14.08 -17.18 -29.71
CA THR A 25 -14.08 -18.63 -29.68
C THR A 25 -13.54 -19.22 -28.37
N VAL A 26 -12.79 -18.48 -27.58
CA VAL A 26 -12.23 -18.90 -26.27
C VAL A 26 -13.24 -18.66 -25.12
N LEU A 27 -14.24 -17.81 -25.31
CA LEU A 27 -15.25 -17.47 -24.29
C LEU A 27 -16.59 -18.22 -24.52
N ARG A 28 -16.58 -19.44 -25.05
CA ARG A 28 -17.72 -20.34 -24.96
C ARG A 28 -17.79 -21.00 -23.58
N THR A 29 -17.78 -20.17 -22.56
CA THR A 29 -18.30 -20.51 -21.24
C THR A 29 -19.80 -20.21 -21.25
N GLU A 30 -20.57 -20.95 -20.47
CA GLU A 30 -22.00 -20.77 -20.23
C GLU A 30 -22.40 -19.29 -20.22
N LYS A 31 -23.55 -18.97 -20.76
CA LYS A 31 -24.05 -17.60 -20.68
C LYS A 31 -24.06 -17.17 -19.21
N PRO A 32 -23.67 -15.93 -18.87
CA PRO A 32 -23.64 -15.49 -17.49
C PRO A 32 -24.94 -15.76 -16.72
N ASP A 33 -26.09 -15.68 -17.41
CA ASP A 33 -27.40 -15.93 -16.83
C ASP A 33 -27.63 -17.42 -16.48
N ASP A 34 -27.11 -18.35 -17.29
CA ASP A 34 -27.20 -19.79 -17.01
C ASP A 34 -26.29 -20.17 -15.83
N ALA A 35 -25.10 -19.57 -15.77
CA ALA A 35 -24.18 -19.74 -14.64
C ALA A 35 -24.78 -19.15 -13.33
N LEU A 36 -25.42 -17.98 -13.40
CA LEU A 36 -26.10 -17.38 -12.26
C LEU A 36 -27.28 -18.21 -11.77
N PHE A 37 -28.02 -18.86 -12.68
CA PHE A 37 -29.11 -19.76 -12.32
C PHE A 37 -28.58 -20.99 -11.55
N ASN A 38 -27.53 -21.65 -12.07
CA ASN A 38 -26.92 -22.81 -11.44
C ASN A 38 -26.34 -22.48 -10.04
N LEU A 39 -25.67 -21.32 -9.88
CA LEU A 39 -25.15 -20.86 -8.59
C LEU A 39 -26.26 -20.61 -7.53
N ARG A 40 -27.47 -20.22 -7.97
CA ARG A 40 -28.61 -20.06 -7.06
C ARG A 40 -29.20 -21.38 -6.60
N GLU A 41 -29.23 -22.39 -7.49
CA GLU A 41 -29.71 -23.74 -7.17
C GLU A 41 -28.78 -24.47 -6.18
N ASP A 42 -27.44 -24.24 -6.29
CA ASP A 42 -26.45 -24.87 -5.43
C ASP A 42 -26.38 -24.24 -4.02
N ALA A 43 -27.15 -23.20 -3.74
CA ALA A 43 -27.23 -22.48 -2.44
C ALA A 43 -25.85 -22.11 -1.86
N GLU A 44 -24.86 -21.88 -2.73
CA GLU A 44 -23.55 -21.40 -2.33
C GLU A 44 -23.57 -19.88 -2.12
N PHE A 45 -23.57 -19.45 -0.87
CA PHE A 45 -23.54 -18.03 -0.54
C PHE A 45 -22.10 -17.49 -0.53
N HIS A 46 -21.89 -16.35 -1.15
CA HIS A 46 -20.63 -15.61 -1.07
C HIS A 46 -20.39 -15.06 0.35
N VAL A 47 -19.15 -14.73 0.63
CA VAL A 47 -18.82 -13.95 1.84
C VAL A 47 -19.74 -12.75 1.93
N PRO A 48 -20.43 -12.53 3.06
CA PRO A 48 -21.37 -11.41 3.20
C PRO A 48 -20.67 -10.07 2.95
N ALA A 49 -21.32 -9.17 2.23
CA ALA A 49 -20.81 -7.83 1.95
C ALA A 49 -20.45 -7.06 3.25
N ASP A 50 -21.14 -7.36 4.36
CA ASP A 50 -20.88 -6.76 5.67
C ASP A 50 -19.49 -7.10 6.23
N PHE A 51 -18.93 -8.26 5.87
CA PHE A 51 -17.55 -8.61 6.24
C PHE A 51 -16.55 -7.69 5.55
N GLU A 52 -16.67 -7.54 4.23
CA GLU A 52 -15.80 -6.66 3.45
C GLU A 52 -15.93 -5.21 3.89
N THR A 53 -17.17 -4.75 4.07
CA THR A 53 -17.48 -3.39 4.56
C THR A 53 -16.82 -3.16 5.92
N GLY A 54 -16.97 -4.09 6.86
CA GLY A 54 -16.41 -3.95 8.20
C GLY A 54 -14.87 -3.93 8.22
N VAL A 55 -14.21 -4.71 7.34
CA VAL A 55 -12.76 -4.66 7.19
C VAL A 55 -12.33 -3.31 6.59
N CYS A 56 -13.02 -2.84 5.55
CA CYS A 56 -12.76 -1.54 4.94
C CYS A 56 -12.91 -0.40 5.94
N GLU A 57 -13.97 -0.39 6.74
CA GLU A 57 -14.21 0.60 7.79
C GLU A 57 -13.09 0.60 8.84
N ALA A 58 -12.62 -0.58 9.27
CA ALA A 58 -11.51 -0.69 10.21
C ALA A 58 -10.23 -0.07 9.67
N ILE A 59 -9.94 -0.28 8.38
CA ILE A 59 -8.80 0.32 7.69
C ILE A 59 -8.99 1.82 7.53
N GLU A 60 -10.16 2.26 7.08
CA GLU A 60 -10.49 3.68 6.96
C GLU A 60 -10.32 4.43 8.28
N GLN A 61 -10.68 3.78 9.39
CA GLN A 61 -10.50 4.34 10.74
C GLN A 61 -9.06 4.25 11.23
N GLY A 62 -8.23 3.36 10.68
CA GLY A 62 -6.89 3.06 11.18
C GLY A 62 -6.93 2.29 12.51
N SER A 63 -8.02 1.56 12.79
CA SER A 63 -8.19 0.82 14.03
C SER A 63 -7.73 -0.64 13.87
N THR A 64 -6.54 -0.93 14.39
CA THR A 64 -5.98 -2.29 14.38
C THR A 64 -6.79 -3.26 15.23
N GLU A 65 -7.40 -2.79 16.34
CA GLU A 65 -8.26 -3.58 17.21
C GLU A 65 -9.55 -4.01 16.49
N LEU A 66 -10.18 -3.06 15.80
CA LEU A 66 -11.39 -3.34 15.01
C LEU A 66 -11.07 -4.29 13.86
N LEU A 67 -9.93 -4.07 13.16
CA LEU A 67 -9.49 -4.94 12.07
C LEU A 67 -9.28 -6.38 12.56
N GLN A 68 -8.56 -6.58 13.68
CA GLN A 68 -8.32 -7.89 14.26
C GLN A 68 -9.64 -8.56 14.65
N HIS A 69 -10.55 -7.82 15.29
CA HIS A 69 -11.85 -8.34 15.65
C HIS A 69 -12.64 -8.82 14.41
N ARG A 70 -12.61 -8.06 13.30
CA ARG A 70 -13.28 -8.44 12.05
C ARG A 70 -12.65 -9.65 11.38
N LEU A 71 -11.32 -9.71 11.32
CA LEU A 71 -10.59 -10.82 10.68
C LEU A 71 -10.67 -12.14 11.48
N LEU A 72 -10.92 -12.07 12.78
CA LEU A 72 -11.08 -13.26 13.63
C LEU A 72 -12.53 -13.79 13.64
N GLN A 73 -13.50 -13.02 13.17
CA GLN A 73 -14.87 -13.51 13.05
C GLN A 73 -14.96 -14.54 11.92
N PRO A 74 -15.54 -15.71 12.16
CA PRO A 74 -15.78 -16.67 11.08
C PRO A 74 -16.71 -16.04 10.05
N SER A 75 -16.21 -15.79 8.86
CA SER A 75 -17.05 -15.39 7.74
C SER A 75 -17.88 -16.58 7.29
N GLN A 76 -19.20 -16.46 7.36
CA GLN A 76 -20.10 -17.43 6.74
C GLN A 76 -20.11 -17.15 5.23
N GLY A 77 -19.72 -18.11 4.43
CA GLY A 77 -19.71 -17.98 2.97
C GLY A 77 -18.38 -18.39 2.32
N LYS A 78 -18.41 -18.57 1.02
CA LYS A 78 -17.25 -18.94 0.21
C LYS A 78 -16.79 -17.74 -0.62
N VAL A 79 -15.50 -17.63 -0.83
CA VAL A 79 -14.97 -16.73 -1.85
C VAL A 79 -15.38 -17.26 -3.21
N GLY A 80 -15.90 -16.40 -4.09
CA GLY A 80 -16.35 -16.79 -5.43
C GLY A 80 -15.29 -17.58 -6.20
N ALA A 81 -15.72 -18.61 -6.91
CA ALA A 81 -14.85 -19.47 -7.70
C ALA A 81 -14.37 -18.73 -8.95
N MET A 82 -13.13 -18.25 -8.95
CA MET A 82 -12.49 -17.55 -10.07
C MET A 82 -11.52 -18.46 -10.84
N SER A 83 -11.14 -19.61 -10.29
CA SER A 83 -10.24 -20.57 -10.90
C SER A 83 -10.48 -21.97 -10.36
N SER A 84 -10.31 -22.99 -11.23
CA SER A 84 -10.29 -24.40 -10.83
C SER A 84 -8.96 -24.81 -10.14
N ASN A 85 -7.89 -24.02 -10.32
CA ASN A 85 -6.62 -24.23 -9.65
C ASN A 85 -6.65 -23.55 -8.27
N PRO A 86 -6.49 -24.28 -7.15
CA PRO A 86 -6.60 -23.71 -5.80
C PRO A 86 -5.57 -22.61 -5.51
N LEU A 87 -4.35 -22.74 -6.00
CA LEU A 87 -3.32 -21.72 -5.83
C LEU A 87 -3.68 -20.44 -6.60
N GLN A 88 -4.12 -20.59 -7.85
CA GLN A 88 -4.53 -19.46 -8.68
C GLN A 88 -5.80 -18.80 -8.12
N GLN A 89 -6.75 -19.57 -7.62
CA GLN A 89 -7.92 -19.08 -6.89
C GLN A 89 -7.52 -18.16 -5.72
N GLN A 90 -6.54 -18.61 -4.92
CA GLN A 90 -6.07 -17.84 -3.77
C GLN A 90 -5.35 -16.56 -4.20
N LYS A 91 -4.58 -16.59 -5.31
CA LYS A 91 -3.94 -15.39 -5.87
C LYS A 91 -4.96 -14.37 -6.35
N TYR A 92 -6.01 -14.80 -7.06
CA TYR A 92 -7.07 -13.90 -7.51
C TYR A 92 -7.84 -13.29 -6.34
N ALA A 93 -8.19 -14.08 -5.33
CA ALA A 93 -8.82 -13.59 -4.11
C ALA A 93 -7.94 -12.55 -3.39
N PHE A 94 -6.63 -12.78 -3.32
CA PHE A 94 -5.67 -11.85 -2.77
C PHE A 94 -5.68 -10.50 -3.51
N ILE A 95 -5.61 -10.51 -4.85
CA ILE A 95 -5.58 -9.29 -5.68
C ILE A 95 -6.90 -8.51 -5.51
N SER A 96 -8.04 -9.20 -5.52
CA SER A 96 -9.35 -8.57 -5.31
C SER A 96 -9.41 -7.89 -3.94
N PHE A 97 -8.93 -8.58 -2.90
CA PHE A 97 -8.88 -8.04 -1.55
C PHE A 97 -7.89 -6.87 -1.43
N ALA A 98 -6.70 -6.97 -2.03
CA ALA A 98 -5.73 -5.86 -2.09
C ALA A 98 -6.32 -4.60 -2.69
N THR A 99 -7.13 -4.73 -3.74
CA THR A 99 -7.84 -3.60 -4.37
C THR A 99 -8.81 -2.92 -3.40
N LEU A 100 -9.59 -3.70 -2.66
CA LEU A 100 -10.53 -3.17 -1.64
C LEU A 100 -9.78 -2.43 -0.53
N LEU A 101 -8.72 -3.02 0.03
CA LEU A 101 -7.93 -2.41 1.10
C LEU A 101 -7.24 -1.12 0.63
N THR A 102 -6.72 -1.10 -0.60
CA THR A 102 -6.12 0.09 -1.19
C THR A 102 -7.10 1.26 -1.23
N ARG A 103 -8.32 1.01 -1.72
CA ARG A 103 -9.36 2.04 -1.78
C ARG A 103 -9.81 2.49 -0.39
N ALA A 104 -9.95 1.57 0.56
CA ALA A 104 -10.26 1.88 1.94
C ALA A 104 -9.16 2.75 2.59
N ALA A 105 -7.88 2.40 2.37
CA ALA A 105 -6.76 3.17 2.91
C ALA A 105 -6.71 4.61 2.34
N ILE A 106 -6.98 4.78 1.04
CA ILE A 106 -7.08 6.12 0.42
C ILE A 106 -8.22 6.92 1.05
N ARG A 107 -9.39 6.33 1.25
CA ARG A 107 -10.52 6.99 1.96
C ARG A 107 -10.15 7.31 3.42
N GLY A 108 -9.33 6.48 4.05
CA GLY A 108 -8.77 6.70 5.38
C GLY A 108 -7.73 7.81 5.47
N GLY A 109 -7.29 8.37 4.32
CA GLY A 109 -6.37 9.49 4.22
C GLY A 109 -4.92 9.13 3.86
N LEU A 110 -4.65 7.87 3.55
CA LEU A 110 -3.34 7.47 3.01
C LEU A 110 -3.17 8.07 1.60
N PRO A 111 -2.03 8.70 1.26
CA PRO A 111 -1.78 9.21 -0.08
C PRO A 111 -1.96 8.12 -1.15
N GLY A 112 -2.63 8.47 -2.25
CA GLY A 112 -3.03 7.52 -3.28
C GLY A 112 -1.84 6.76 -3.86
N GLU A 113 -0.77 7.46 -4.21
CA GLU A 113 0.45 6.85 -4.76
C GLU A 113 1.10 5.87 -3.78
N THR A 114 1.17 6.23 -2.50
CA THR A 114 1.66 5.32 -1.46
C THR A 114 0.80 4.06 -1.34
N ALA A 115 -0.52 4.21 -1.43
CA ALA A 115 -1.45 3.09 -1.34
C ALA A 115 -1.34 2.16 -2.56
N PHE A 116 -1.21 2.73 -3.77
CA PHE A 116 -1.04 1.94 -5.00
C PHE A 116 0.29 1.19 -5.01
N ASN A 117 1.39 1.86 -4.74
CA ASN A 117 2.71 1.23 -4.68
C ASN A 117 2.76 0.10 -3.65
N LEU A 118 2.12 0.29 -2.49
CA LEU A 118 2.01 -0.76 -1.47
C LEU A 118 1.21 -1.96 -1.98
N SER A 119 0.11 -1.72 -2.67
CA SER A 119 -0.71 -2.76 -3.31
C SER A 119 0.11 -3.57 -4.31
N ASP A 120 0.84 -2.88 -5.20
CA ASP A 120 1.65 -3.52 -6.24
C ASP A 120 2.71 -4.44 -5.65
N VAL A 121 3.41 -3.98 -4.63
CA VAL A 121 4.41 -4.78 -3.91
C VAL A 121 3.79 -6.03 -3.28
N TYR A 122 2.65 -5.91 -2.64
CA TYR A 122 1.96 -7.06 -2.05
C TYR A 122 1.44 -8.04 -3.12
N CYS A 123 0.92 -7.53 -4.23
CA CYS A 123 0.46 -8.36 -5.35
C CYS A 123 1.62 -9.13 -6.00
N GLN A 124 2.77 -8.48 -6.25
CA GLN A 124 3.96 -9.15 -6.78
C GLN A 124 4.48 -10.24 -5.84
N ARG A 125 4.44 -10.00 -4.52
CA ARG A 125 4.80 -11.00 -3.52
C ARG A 125 3.86 -12.20 -3.53
N ALA A 126 2.56 -11.95 -3.61
CA ALA A 126 1.56 -13.02 -3.65
C ALA A 126 1.72 -13.85 -4.94
N ASP A 127 2.04 -13.18 -6.07
CA ASP A 127 2.26 -13.86 -7.34
C ASP A 127 3.46 -14.81 -7.31
N ALA A 128 4.54 -14.43 -6.64
CA ALA A 128 5.75 -15.23 -6.48
C ALA A 128 5.55 -16.46 -5.55
N GLN A 129 4.45 -16.54 -4.78
CA GLN A 129 4.23 -17.65 -3.85
C GLN A 129 3.73 -18.92 -4.55
N LEU A 130 4.19 -20.05 -4.05
CA LEU A 130 3.78 -21.40 -4.50
C LEU A 130 2.89 -22.12 -3.48
N GLU A 131 2.71 -21.54 -2.27
CA GLU A 131 1.94 -22.13 -1.19
C GLU A 131 0.76 -21.24 -0.79
N ILE A 132 -0.43 -21.84 -0.68
CA ILE A 132 -1.68 -21.16 -0.28
C ILE A 132 -1.55 -20.56 1.12
N THR A 133 -0.97 -21.30 2.06
CA THR A 133 -0.79 -20.87 3.45
C THR A 133 0.06 -19.59 3.57
N THR A 134 1.07 -19.46 2.71
CA THR A 134 1.92 -18.27 2.65
C THR A 134 1.14 -17.06 2.12
N ILE A 135 0.30 -17.25 1.09
CA ILE A 135 -0.58 -16.18 0.58
C ILE A 135 -1.59 -15.74 1.65
N GLN A 136 -2.16 -16.68 2.41
CA GLN A 136 -3.09 -16.35 3.50
C GLN A 136 -2.43 -15.51 4.60
N LYS A 137 -1.20 -15.88 5.01
CA LYS A 137 -0.41 -15.07 5.96
C LYS A 137 -0.11 -13.68 5.41
N LEU A 138 0.23 -13.61 4.12
CA LEU A 138 0.49 -12.35 3.43
C LEU A 138 -0.76 -11.46 3.37
N THR A 139 -1.95 -12.04 3.19
CA THR A 139 -3.24 -11.33 3.22
C THR A 139 -3.46 -10.63 4.56
N TYR A 140 -3.25 -11.33 5.66
CA TYR A 140 -3.34 -10.74 7.00
C TYR A 140 -2.31 -9.63 7.20
N THR A 141 -1.06 -9.89 6.84
CA THR A 141 0.04 -8.91 6.97
C THR A 141 -0.25 -7.64 6.19
N MET A 142 -0.75 -7.77 4.96
CA MET A 142 -1.15 -6.64 4.11
C MET A 142 -2.26 -5.82 4.78
N ALA A 143 -3.31 -6.45 5.28
CA ALA A 143 -4.41 -5.76 5.92
C ALA A 143 -3.96 -4.96 7.15
N VAL A 144 -3.11 -5.55 8.00
CA VAL A 144 -2.54 -4.88 9.18
C VAL A 144 -1.63 -3.72 8.77
N ASP A 145 -0.82 -3.87 7.71
CA ASP A 145 0.08 -2.80 7.25
C ASP A 145 -0.70 -1.61 6.70
N PHE A 146 -1.72 -1.84 5.86
CA PHE A 146 -2.61 -0.77 5.39
C PHE A 146 -3.28 -0.03 6.56
N CYS A 147 -3.85 -0.77 7.51
CA CYS A 147 -4.53 -0.20 8.67
C CYS A 147 -3.58 0.68 9.52
N ARG A 148 -2.37 0.19 9.80
CA ARG A 148 -1.36 0.93 10.56
C ARG A 148 -0.92 2.20 9.85
N ARG A 149 -0.69 2.16 8.53
CA ARG A 149 -0.32 3.35 7.75
C ARG A 149 -1.41 4.42 7.77
N VAL A 150 -2.67 4.01 7.71
CA VAL A 150 -3.80 4.94 7.89
C VAL A 150 -3.82 5.52 9.29
N ALA A 151 -3.62 4.69 10.34
CA ALA A 151 -3.51 5.17 11.72
C ALA A 151 -2.37 6.20 11.87
N ASP A 152 -1.20 5.90 11.34
CA ASP A 152 -0.04 6.81 11.35
C ASP A 152 -0.35 8.13 10.64
N THR A 153 -1.05 8.08 9.51
CA THR A 153 -1.48 9.28 8.77
C THR A 153 -2.45 10.13 9.58
N LYS A 154 -3.41 9.51 10.27
CA LYS A 154 -4.37 10.20 11.14
C LYS A 154 -3.73 10.73 12.42
N ASN A 155 -2.86 9.93 13.04
CA ASN A 155 -2.13 10.29 14.24
C ASN A 155 -1.00 11.30 13.96
N SER A 156 -0.71 11.62 12.70
CA SER A 156 0.23 12.68 12.35
C SER A 156 -0.21 14.06 12.89
N GLY A 157 -1.40 14.15 13.49
CA GLY A 157 -1.83 15.27 14.35
C GLY A 157 -1.93 16.64 13.66
N ALA A 158 -1.60 16.70 12.39
CA ALA A 158 -1.56 17.96 11.66
C ALA A 158 -2.98 18.47 11.40
N GLN A 159 -3.41 19.44 12.21
CA GLN A 159 -4.67 20.17 11.98
C GLN A 159 -4.47 21.33 11.01
N ASN A 160 -3.28 21.90 10.94
CA ASN A 160 -2.96 23.00 10.06
C ASN A 160 -2.83 22.52 8.60
N PRO A 161 -3.60 23.07 7.65
CA PRO A 161 -3.57 22.65 6.25
C PRO A 161 -2.17 22.72 5.61
N ALA A 162 -1.34 23.70 5.99
CA ALA A 162 0.01 23.84 5.47
C ALA A 162 0.94 22.73 6.00
N VAL A 163 0.78 22.32 7.28
CA VAL A 163 1.54 21.21 7.85
C VAL A 163 1.11 19.88 7.20
N LYS A 164 -0.18 19.68 7.00
CA LYS A 164 -0.71 18.51 6.28
C LYS A 164 -0.20 18.44 4.84
N SER A 165 -0.22 19.58 4.12
CA SER A 165 0.35 19.68 2.77
C SER A 165 1.85 19.34 2.75
N CYS A 166 2.61 19.82 3.75
CA CYS A 166 4.03 19.53 3.91
C CYS A 166 4.28 18.03 4.12
N ILE A 167 3.51 17.38 4.99
CA ILE A 167 3.61 15.95 5.27
C ILE A 167 3.31 15.13 4.00
N ASN A 168 2.23 15.46 3.29
CA ASN A 168 1.87 14.78 2.05
C ASN A 168 2.98 14.92 1.01
N TYR A 169 3.49 16.13 0.82
CA TYR A 169 4.59 16.35 -0.13
C TYR A 169 5.85 15.57 0.25
N ILE A 170 6.23 15.54 1.54
CA ILE A 170 7.37 14.73 2.00
C ILE A 170 7.15 13.24 1.67
N SER A 171 5.95 12.71 1.88
CA SER A 171 5.67 11.29 1.64
C SER A 171 5.70 10.93 0.15
N GLU A 172 5.28 11.83 -0.73
CA GLU A 172 5.28 11.63 -2.18
C GLU A 172 6.68 11.80 -2.81
N HIS A 173 7.57 12.55 -2.15
CA HIS A 173 8.89 12.94 -2.65
C HIS A 173 10.04 12.46 -1.76
N LEU A 174 9.85 11.33 -1.05
CA LEU A 174 10.81 10.85 -0.06
C LEU A 174 12.18 10.50 -0.67
N HIS A 175 12.20 10.21 -1.97
CA HIS A 175 13.39 9.87 -2.75
C HIS A 175 14.10 11.10 -3.33
N ASP A 176 13.50 12.29 -3.19
CA ASP A 176 14.02 13.53 -3.75
C ASP A 176 14.84 14.35 -2.72
N ASP A 177 15.43 15.46 -3.17
CA ASP A 177 16.11 16.43 -2.32
C ASP A 177 15.06 17.36 -1.66
N LEU A 178 14.63 16.98 -0.47
CA LEU A 178 13.60 17.69 0.30
C LEU A 178 14.18 18.90 1.02
N ARG A 179 14.25 20.05 0.33
CA ARG A 179 14.73 21.31 0.91
C ARG A 179 13.61 22.11 1.58
N LEU A 180 13.92 22.72 2.71
CA LEU A 180 12.95 23.51 3.48
C LEU A 180 12.33 24.66 2.66
N GLU A 181 13.11 25.28 1.79
CA GLU A 181 12.67 26.36 0.89
C GLU A 181 11.60 25.87 -0.09
N GLU A 182 11.79 24.68 -0.66
CA GLU A 182 10.82 24.07 -1.57
C GLU A 182 9.52 23.72 -0.84
N LEU A 183 9.64 23.06 0.31
CA LEU A 183 8.50 22.72 1.16
C LEU A 183 7.70 23.96 1.55
N SER A 184 8.38 25.04 1.97
CA SER A 184 7.72 26.27 2.39
C SER A 184 7.00 26.97 1.25
N ARG A 185 7.60 27.01 0.06
CA ARG A 185 6.98 27.57 -1.15
C ARG A 185 5.70 26.82 -1.52
N ARG A 186 5.73 25.49 -1.49
CA ARG A 186 4.58 24.63 -1.77
C ARG A 186 3.45 24.80 -0.76
N CYS A 187 3.81 24.98 0.51
CA CYS A 187 2.83 25.17 1.59
C CYS A 187 2.31 26.63 1.71
N GLY A 188 2.77 27.56 0.86
CA GLY A 188 2.37 28.95 0.89
C GLY A 188 2.82 29.71 2.16
N LEU A 189 3.89 29.24 2.81
CA LEU A 189 4.45 29.84 4.03
C LEU A 189 5.92 30.16 3.85
N CYS A 190 6.44 31.12 4.65
CA CYS A 190 7.89 31.25 4.77
C CYS A 190 8.48 30.09 5.61
N SER A 191 9.76 29.75 5.36
CA SER A 191 10.45 28.63 6.01
C SER A 191 10.40 28.65 7.52
N ARG A 192 10.49 29.86 8.12
CA ARG A 192 10.39 30.05 9.56
C ARG A 192 8.99 29.71 10.10
N SER A 193 7.94 30.22 9.46
CA SER A 193 6.55 29.96 9.87
C SER A 193 6.19 28.48 9.71
N LEU A 194 6.60 27.82 8.62
CA LEU A 194 6.39 26.40 8.42
C LEU A 194 7.09 25.59 9.51
N SER A 195 8.36 25.88 9.80
CA SER A 195 9.15 25.17 10.82
C SER A 195 8.52 25.28 12.21
N ILE A 196 8.04 26.47 12.60
CA ILE A 196 7.39 26.70 13.90
C ILE A 196 6.08 25.91 13.99
N LYS A 197 5.21 26.05 12.98
CA LYS A 197 3.91 25.33 12.95
C LYS A 197 4.10 23.83 12.92
N PHE A 198 5.01 23.34 12.07
CA PHE A 198 5.33 21.92 11.96
C PHE A 198 5.81 21.36 13.31
N LYS A 199 6.77 22.03 13.96
CA LYS A 199 7.27 21.60 15.27
C LYS A 199 6.19 21.62 16.35
N ALA A 200 5.31 22.62 16.33
CA ALA A 200 4.22 22.75 17.30
C ALA A 200 3.21 21.58 17.18
N GLU A 201 2.91 21.15 15.97
CA GLU A 201 1.94 20.08 15.73
C GLU A 201 2.57 18.68 15.77
N MET A 202 3.76 18.51 15.19
CA MET A 202 4.41 17.20 15.05
C MET A 202 5.34 16.86 16.22
N GLY A 203 5.60 17.79 17.13
CA GLY A 203 6.53 17.62 18.25
C GLY A 203 8.01 17.59 17.84
N MET A 204 8.31 17.58 16.53
CA MET A 204 9.67 17.47 15.97
C MET A 204 9.88 18.40 14.78
N GLY A 205 11.13 18.66 14.43
CA GLY A 205 11.48 19.49 13.27
C GLY A 205 11.29 18.73 11.93
N ILE A 206 11.10 19.49 10.84
CA ILE A 206 10.95 18.94 9.49
C ILE A 206 12.11 18.01 9.08
N PRO A 207 13.40 18.37 9.29
CA PRO A 207 14.50 17.47 8.95
C PRO A 207 14.47 16.14 9.72
N GLU A 208 14.09 16.19 11.00
CA GLU A 208 13.95 15.00 11.83
C GLU A 208 12.80 14.12 11.33
N TYR A 209 11.69 14.71 10.96
CA TYR A 209 10.55 14.02 10.37
C TYR A 209 10.94 13.33 9.05
N ILE A 210 11.63 14.03 8.15
CA ILE A 210 12.13 13.46 6.89
C ILE A 210 13.04 12.26 7.15
N HIS A 211 13.98 12.37 8.10
CA HIS A 211 14.84 11.24 8.46
C HIS A 211 14.03 10.05 8.98
N ARG A 212 13.04 10.29 9.82
CA ARG A 212 12.18 9.25 10.37
C ARG A 212 11.41 8.51 9.28
N GLU A 213 10.84 9.25 8.33
CA GLU A 213 10.13 8.66 7.19
C GLU A 213 11.09 7.87 6.27
N LYS A 214 12.24 8.43 5.91
CA LYS A 214 13.28 7.73 5.14
C LYS A 214 13.75 6.45 5.84
N LEU A 215 13.88 6.46 7.16
CA LEU A 215 14.27 5.27 7.92
C LEU A 215 13.15 4.23 8.02
N ARG A 216 11.88 4.65 7.97
CA ARG A 216 10.74 3.73 7.87
C ARG A 216 10.78 2.98 6.54
N GLU A 217 11.04 3.69 5.45
CA GLU A 217 11.21 3.12 4.13
C GLU A 217 12.48 2.24 4.05
N ALA A 218 13.59 2.70 4.65
CA ALA A 218 14.82 1.90 4.71
C ALA A 218 14.61 0.53 5.38
N ARG A 219 13.85 0.49 6.48
CA ARG A 219 13.51 -0.80 7.13
C ARG A 219 12.73 -1.70 6.18
N TYR A 220 11.75 -1.14 5.49
CA TYR A 220 10.99 -1.88 4.51
C TYR A 220 11.89 -2.49 3.41
N LEU A 221 12.79 -1.68 2.84
CA LEU A 221 13.74 -2.17 1.84
C LEU A 221 14.71 -3.23 2.40
N LEU A 222 15.13 -3.08 3.65
CA LEU A 222 15.99 -4.06 4.33
C LEU A 222 15.27 -5.38 4.61
N ASP A 223 13.97 -5.32 4.95
CA ASP A 223 13.14 -6.48 5.30
C ASP A 223 12.76 -7.32 4.08
N TYR A 224 12.59 -6.66 2.94
CA TYR A 224 11.85 -7.24 1.84
C TYR A 224 12.56 -7.21 0.49
N THR A 225 13.79 -6.71 0.43
CA THR A 225 14.57 -6.67 -0.80
C THR A 225 16.02 -7.08 -0.55
N ASP A 226 16.68 -7.53 -1.63
CA ASP A 226 18.11 -7.85 -1.60
C ASP A 226 18.99 -6.65 -1.97
N TYR A 227 18.44 -5.43 -2.00
CA TYR A 227 19.23 -4.24 -2.30
C TYR A 227 20.39 -4.07 -1.33
N THR A 228 21.54 -3.71 -1.89
CA THR A 228 22.71 -3.37 -1.09
C THR A 228 22.47 -2.10 -0.26
N LEU A 229 23.23 -1.93 0.79
CA LEU A 229 23.13 -0.71 1.62
C LEU A 229 23.46 0.57 0.83
N ALA A 230 24.29 0.45 -0.20
CA ALA A 230 24.63 1.57 -1.08
C ALA A 230 23.42 1.94 -1.98
N GLU A 231 22.73 0.96 -2.53
CA GLU A 231 21.50 1.19 -3.32
C GLU A 231 20.40 1.79 -2.46
N ILE A 232 20.15 1.25 -1.26
CA ILE A 232 19.16 1.80 -0.33
C ILE A 232 19.50 3.26 0.04
N ALA A 233 20.77 3.55 0.33
CA ALA A 233 21.20 4.92 0.59
C ALA A 233 20.97 5.84 -0.61
N GLY A 234 21.23 5.35 -1.82
CA GLY A 234 20.97 6.07 -3.08
C GLY A 234 19.49 6.31 -3.31
N PHE A 235 18.65 5.29 -3.19
CA PHE A 235 17.19 5.40 -3.34
C PHE A 235 16.57 6.43 -2.39
N LEU A 236 17.05 6.46 -1.15
CA LEU A 236 16.56 7.39 -0.15
C LEU A 236 17.27 8.75 -0.19
N ASN A 237 18.05 9.01 -1.23
CA ASN A 237 18.79 10.26 -1.43
C ASN A 237 19.61 10.67 -0.20
N TYR A 238 20.38 9.71 0.34
CA TYR A 238 21.43 10.00 1.31
C TYR A 238 22.75 10.26 0.58
N PRO A 239 23.56 11.25 1.02
CA PRO A 239 24.79 11.62 0.31
C PRO A 239 25.79 10.46 0.18
N THR A 240 25.84 9.57 1.17
CA THR A 240 26.73 8.40 1.17
C THR A 240 26.11 7.27 1.99
N GLN A 241 26.51 6.02 1.68
CA GLN A 241 26.15 4.86 2.49
C GLN A 241 26.62 4.99 3.96
N SER A 242 27.78 5.61 4.20
CA SER A 242 28.29 5.82 5.55
C SER A 242 27.40 6.75 6.36
N TYR A 243 26.94 7.84 5.75
CA TYR A 243 26.01 8.78 6.39
C TYR A 243 24.66 8.11 6.67
N PHE A 244 24.11 7.35 5.71
CA PHE A 244 22.91 6.54 5.92
C PHE A 244 23.09 5.59 7.12
N THR A 245 24.20 4.85 7.17
CA THR A 245 24.48 3.92 8.26
C THR A 245 24.54 4.61 9.62
N GLN A 246 25.14 5.79 9.71
CA GLN A 246 25.18 6.58 10.94
C GLN A 246 23.78 7.03 11.39
N ILE A 247 22.99 7.58 10.46
CA ILE A 247 21.62 8.01 10.73
C ILE A 247 20.75 6.83 11.14
N PHE A 248 20.81 5.71 10.41
CA PHE A 248 20.08 4.50 10.76
C PHE A 248 20.42 4.00 12.16
N LYS A 249 21.73 3.90 12.48
CA LYS A 249 22.18 3.47 13.82
C LYS A 249 21.72 4.44 14.91
N LYS A 250 21.76 5.75 14.66
CA LYS A 250 21.29 6.77 15.62
C LYS A 250 19.84 6.57 16.02
N TYR A 251 18.97 6.24 15.06
CA TYR A 251 17.52 6.16 15.30
C TYR A 251 17.03 4.74 15.61
N GLN A 252 17.72 3.70 15.12
CA GLN A 252 17.30 2.30 15.28
C GLN A 252 18.13 1.53 16.33
N GLY A 253 19.22 2.13 16.85
CA GLY A 253 20.09 1.50 17.85
C GLY A 253 21.05 0.43 17.30
N CYS A 254 20.92 0.04 16.03
CA CYS A 254 21.80 -0.93 15.37
C CYS A 254 22.09 -0.50 13.93
N THR A 255 23.15 -1.07 13.32
CA THR A 255 23.45 -0.78 11.92
C THR A 255 22.44 -1.45 10.98
N PRO A 256 22.26 -0.93 9.73
CA PRO A 256 21.38 -1.56 8.74
C PRO A 256 21.73 -3.02 8.47
N GLN A 257 23.03 -3.36 8.46
CA GLN A 257 23.51 -4.73 8.28
C GLN A 257 23.11 -5.64 9.45
N GLN A 258 23.30 -5.17 10.69
CA GLN A 258 22.86 -5.89 11.88
C GLN A 258 21.33 -6.06 11.91
N TYR A 259 20.61 -5.04 11.46
CA TYR A 259 19.16 -5.10 11.35
C TYR A 259 18.73 -6.20 10.37
N ARG A 260 19.28 -6.25 9.15
CA ARG A 260 19.01 -7.26 8.14
C ARG A 260 19.38 -8.68 8.63
N SER A 261 20.53 -8.86 9.27
CA SER A 261 20.96 -10.16 9.78
C SER A 261 20.03 -10.75 10.84
N ARG A 262 19.40 -9.93 11.66
CA ARG A 262 18.41 -10.38 12.67
C ARG A 262 17.14 -10.94 12.04
N LEU A 263 16.74 -10.45 10.86
CA LEU A 263 15.53 -10.89 10.19
C LEU A 263 15.71 -12.20 9.44
N HIS A 264 16.88 -12.41 8.85
CA HIS A 264 17.18 -13.61 8.07
C HIS A 264 17.67 -14.80 8.91
N GLY A 265 17.58 -14.71 10.26
CA GLY A 265 17.73 -15.85 11.16
C GLY A 265 19.08 -16.60 11.06
N THR A 266 20.17 -15.87 10.78
CA THR A 266 21.50 -16.45 10.84
C THR A 266 22.10 -16.15 12.22
N LEU A 267 21.73 -16.96 13.21
CA LEU A 267 22.49 -17.28 14.42
C LEU A 267 22.53 -18.79 14.54
#